data_0985186e988f3e0e206dad404a5936ad
#
_entry.id   0985186e988f3e0e206dad404a5936ad
#
_cell.length_a   1.000
_cell.length_b   1.000
_cell.length_c   1.000
_cell.angle_alpha   90.00
_cell.angle_beta   90.00
_cell.angle_gamma   90.00
#
_symmetry.space_group_name_H-M   'P 1'
#
loop_
_entity.id
_entity.type
_entity.pdbx_description
1 polymer ?
#
loop_
_entity_poly.entity_id
_entity_poly.type
_entity_poly.pdbx_seq_one_letter_code
_entity_poly.pdbx_strand_id
1 'polypeptide(L)'
;MYSKNFPFKRYQITTDFIKKHIDKNELILDLGIENPLSKTLKNIGYNIINTNGEDLDIDQSALKETNTTVVTAFQIFEHLLNPFQVLKSIRANKLVCSVPLSLWFAKSYRNAHDKRDNHFHEFEDWQFRLLLEKTGWKIIEEKKFTNPVKKNRIKTIFKTIYQ
;
A
#
# COMPACT_ATOMS: atom_id res chain seq x y z
N MET A 1 -1.73 -2.32 16.73
CA MET A 1 -0.69 -2.09 17.75
C MET A 1 0.63 -2.62 17.22
N TYR A 2 1.50 -1.77 16.70
CA TYR A 2 2.82 -2.17 16.19
C TYR A 2 3.71 -2.54 17.38
N SER A 3 4.02 -3.84 17.52
CA SER A 3 4.90 -4.35 18.56
C SER A 3 6.33 -3.84 18.41
N LYS A 4 7.17 -4.04 19.45
CA LYS A 4 8.59 -3.64 19.52
C LYS A 4 9.50 -4.09 18.35
N ASN A 5 9.01 -4.89 17.41
CA ASN A 5 9.69 -5.31 16.18
C ASN A 5 9.22 -4.46 14.99
N PHE A 6 9.50 -3.18 15.05
CA PHE A 6 9.24 -2.21 14.01
C PHE A 6 9.84 -2.69 12.67
N PRO A 7 9.12 -2.61 11.54
CA PRO A 7 9.62 -3.10 10.25
C PRO A 7 10.60 -2.10 9.61
N PHE A 8 11.69 -1.77 10.32
CA PHE A 8 12.66 -0.76 9.89
C PHE A 8 13.14 -0.95 8.44
N LYS A 9 13.47 -2.17 8.06
CA LYS A 9 13.92 -2.46 6.69
C LYS A 9 12.84 -2.14 5.67
N ARG A 10 11.57 -2.49 5.93
CA ARG A 10 10.46 -2.17 5.04
C ARG A 10 10.28 -0.66 4.92
N TYR A 11 10.29 0.06 6.03
CA TYR A 11 10.13 1.50 6.04
C TYR A 11 11.27 2.23 5.33
N GLN A 12 12.50 1.78 5.52
CA GLN A 12 13.64 2.33 4.80
C GLN A 12 13.49 2.12 3.29
N ILE A 13 13.21 0.87 2.85
CA ILE A 13 13.01 0.55 1.44
C ILE A 13 11.86 1.37 0.85
N THR A 14 10.73 1.51 1.59
CA THR A 14 9.58 2.33 1.16
C THR A 14 9.97 3.79 1.03
N THR A 15 10.67 4.34 2.02
CA THR A 15 11.12 5.74 2.01
C THR A 15 12.06 6.01 0.83
N ASP A 16 13.01 5.11 0.56
CA ASP A 16 13.95 5.25 -0.56
C ASP A 16 13.21 5.16 -1.91
N PHE A 17 12.20 4.29 -1.99
CA PHE A 17 11.37 4.15 -3.19
C PHE A 17 10.52 5.41 -3.42
N ILE A 18 9.91 5.98 -2.38
CA ILE A 18 9.17 7.25 -2.44
C ILE A 18 10.10 8.38 -2.89
N LYS A 19 11.29 8.52 -2.28
CA LYS A 19 12.27 9.57 -2.65
C LYS A 19 12.66 9.54 -4.13
N LYS A 20 12.65 8.37 -4.74
CA LYS A 20 12.99 8.18 -6.15
C LYS A 20 11.88 8.64 -7.10
N HIS A 21 10.60 8.51 -6.69
CA HIS A 21 9.47 8.63 -7.60
C HIS A 21 8.52 9.80 -7.31
N ILE A 22 8.62 10.39 -6.14
CA ILE A 22 7.70 11.43 -5.67
C ILE A 22 8.48 12.67 -5.27
N ASP A 23 8.12 13.81 -5.86
CA ASP A 23 8.66 15.11 -5.45
C ASP A 23 8.00 15.59 -4.16
N LYS A 24 8.75 16.31 -3.33
CA LYS A 24 8.24 16.84 -2.06
C LYS A 24 7.11 17.86 -2.21
N ASN A 25 7.02 18.48 -3.38
CA ASN A 25 5.96 19.43 -3.72
C ASN A 25 4.62 18.74 -4.09
N GLU A 26 4.63 17.44 -4.31
CA GLU A 26 3.43 16.69 -4.63
C GLU A 26 2.59 16.45 -3.37
N LEU A 27 1.29 16.61 -3.48
CA LEU A 27 0.35 16.28 -2.41
C LEU A 27 0.03 14.78 -2.47
N ILE A 28 0.32 14.08 -1.38
CA ILE A 28 0.14 12.63 -1.25
C ILE A 28 -1.10 12.36 -0.40
N LEU A 29 -2.00 11.53 -0.89
CA LEU A 29 -3.02 10.87 -0.08
C LEU A 29 -2.52 9.47 0.31
N ASP A 30 -2.24 9.27 1.60
CA ASP A 30 -1.87 7.96 2.14
C ASP A 30 -3.11 7.23 2.66
N LEU A 31 -3.41 6.08 2.08
CA LEU A 31 -4.59 5.29 2.46
C LEU A 31 -4.36 4.63 3.82
N GLY A 32 -5.25 4.94 4.75
CA GLY A 32 -5.21 4.51 6.14
C GLY A 32 -4.88 5.66 7.10
N ILE A 33 -5.07 5.39 8.39
CA ILE A 33 -4.77 6.36 9.45
C ILE A 33 -3.27 6.65 9.53
N GLU A 34 -2.92 7.81 10.09
CA GLU A 34 -1.53 8.18 10.29
C GLU A 34 -0.76 7.11 11.08
N ASN A 35 0.35 6.70 10.53
CA ASN A 35 1.19 5.61 11.04
C ASN A 35 2.67 6.04 11.12
N PRO A 36 3.57 5.23 11.71
CA PRO A 36 4.98 5.61 11.83
C PRO A 36 5.70 5.88 10.51
N LEU A 37 5.28 5.25 9.40
CA LEU A 37 5.86 5.53 8.08
C LEU A 37 5.42 6.90 7.56
N SER A 38 4.10 7.21 7.61
CA SER A 38 3.60 8.52 7.19
C SER A 38 4.18 9.66 8.03
N LYS A 39 4.35 9.47 9.36
CA LYS A 39 5.07 10.41 10.22
C LYS A 39 6.53 10.62 9.79
N THR A 40 7.24 9.53 9.47
CA THR A 40 8.63 9.62 9.00
C THR A 40 8.72 10.42 7.69
N LEU A 41 7.81 10.17 6.75
CA LEU A 41 7.77 10.88 5.48
C LEU A 41 7.42 12.38 5.66
N LYS A 42 6.44 12.71 6.52
CA LYS A 42 6.14 14.10 6.90
C LYS A 42 7.37 14.81 7.49
N ASN A 43 8.08 14.15 8.40
CA ASN A 43 9.27 14.70 9.06
C ASN A 43 10.43 15.00 8.09
N ILE A 44 10.52 14.27 6.99
CA ILE A 44 11.53 14.53 5.93
C ILE A 44 11.02 15.46 4.83
N GLY A 45 9.84 16.06 5.03
CA GLY A 45 9.31 17.17 4.22
C GLY A 45 8.33 16.78 3.12
N TYR A 46 7.71 15.60 3.15
CA TYR A 46 6.62 15.27 2.24
C TYR A 46 5.28 15.85 2.74
N ASN A 47 4.46 16.32 1.80
CA ASN A 47 3.11 16.81 2.09
C ASN A 47 2.12 15.65 2.01
N ILE A 48 1.70 15.12 3.17
CA ILE A 48 0.87 13.90 3.25
C ILE A 48 -0.42 14.19 4.02
N ILE A 49 -1.53 13.81 3.39
CA ILE A 49 -2.85 13.69 4.01
C ILE A 49 -3.14 12.20 4.19
N ASN A 50 -3.62 11.82 5.36
CA ASN A 50 -4.06 10.45 5.62
C ASN A 50 -5.59 10.37 5.52
N THR A 51 -6.13 9.22 5.10
CA THR A 51 -7.54 8.93 5.27
C THR A 51 -7.86 8.66 6.75
N ASN A 52 -9.15 8.62 7.11
CA ASN A 52 -9.56 8.46 8.51
C ASN A 52 -9.70 6.98 8.93
N GLY A 53 -9.28 6.05 8.07
CA GLY A 53 -9.41 4.61 8.28
C GLY A 53 -10.81 4.09 7.92
N GLU A 54 -11.45 4.72 6.96
CA GLU A 54 -12.70 4.28 6.35
C GLU A 54 -12.57 2.85 5.81
N ASP A 55 -13.64 2.11 5.79
CA ASP A 55 -13.73 0.85 5.06
C ASP A 55 -13.86 1.18 3.56
N LEU A 56 -12.76 1.05 2.83
CA LEU A 56 -12.70 1.41 1.40
C LEU A 56 -13.57 0.50 0.50
N ASP A 57 -14.01 -0.66 0.99
CA ASP A 57 -15.02 -1.46 0.29
C ASP A 57 -16.41 -0.79 0.32
N ILE A 58 -16.66 0.09 1.30
CA ILE A 58 -17.94 0.76 1.53
C ILE A 58 -17.87 2.25 1.18
N ASP A 59 -16.85 2.95 1.68
CA ASP A 59 -16.70 4.40 1.51
C ASP A 59 -15.38 4.75 0.79
N GLN A 60 -15.51 5.28 -0.43
CA GLN A 60 -14.41 5.70 -1.29
C GLN A 60 -14.42 7.22 -1.54
N SER A 61 -15.14 8.00 -0.74
CA SER A 61 -15.25 9.45 -0.91
C SER A 61 -13.89 10.14 -0.92
N ALA A 62 -13.02 9.79 0.02
CA ALA A 62 -11.66 10.33 0.11
C ALA A 62 -10.83 10.15 -1.18
N LEU A 63 -11.08 9.09 -1.96
CA LEU A 63 -10.37 8.84 -3.24
C LEU A 63 -10.87 9.73 -4.38
N LYS A 64 -12.08 10.27 -4.28
CA LYS A 64 -12.76 11.02 -5.34
C LYS A 64 -12.65 12.53 -5.15
N GLU A 65 -12.59 12.98 -3.91
CA GLU A 65 -12.72 14.41 -3.52
C GLU A 65 -11.37 15.11 -3.37
N THR A 66 -10.28 14.37 -3.40
CA THR A 66 -8.94 14.96 -3.19
C THR A 66 -8.33 15.49 -4.48
N ASN A 67 -7.70 16.65 -4.42
CA ASN A 67 -6.85 17.21 -5.48
C ASN A 67 -5.41 16.65 -5.37
N THR A 68 -5.23 15.44 -4.85
CA THR A 68 -3.93 14.81 -4.71
C THR A 68 -3.42 14.28 -6.04
N THR A 69 -2.13 14.49 -6.30
CA THR A 69 -1.45 13.99 -7.50
C THR A 69 -0.93 12.58 -7.32
N VAL A 70 -0.72 12.18 -6.07
CA VAL A 70 -0.17 10.88 -5.67
C VAL A 70 -1.05 10.22 -4.63
N VAL A 71 -1.29 8.93 -4.79
CA VAL A 71 -1.86 8.07 -3.75
C VAL A 71 -0.81 7.07 -3.29
N THR A 72 -0.71 6.84 -1.99
CA THR A 72 0.08 5.74 -1.42
C THR A 72 -0.82 4.73 -0.73
N ALA A 73 -0.55 3.43 -0.94
CA ALA A 73 -1.33 2.33 -0.38
C ALA A 73 -0.39 1.18 0.02
N PHE A 74 0.06 1.19 1.28
CA PHE A 74 1.02 0.21 1.77
C PHE A 74 0.35 -0.84 2.63
N GLN A 75 0.26 -2.07 2.12
CA GLN A 75 -0.40 -3.20 2.77
C GLN A 75 -1.89 -2.89 3.02
N ILE A 76 -2.60 -2.53 1.96
CA ILE A 76 -4.03 -2.15 1.98
C ILE A 76 -4.85 -3.12 1.12
N PHE A 77 -4.42 -3.38 -0.13
CA PHE A 77 -5.25 -4.10 -1.10
C PHE A 77 -5.53 -5.55 -0.74
N GLU A 78 -4.67 -6.19 0.04
CA GLU A 78 -4.89 -7.54 0.58
C GLU A 78 -6.04 -7.62 1.58
N HIS A 79 -6.37 -6.52 2.23
CA HIS A 79 -7.46 -6.42 3.22
C HIS A 79 -8.81 -6.07 2.61
N LEU A 80 -8.87 -5.72 1.33
CA LEU A 80 -10.12 -5.35 0.66
C LEU A 80 -10.82 -6.57 0.08
N LEU A 81 -12.15 -6.58 0.11
CA LEU A 81 -12.97 -7.57 -0.59
C LEU A 81 -13.01 -7.27 -2.09
N ASN A 82 -13.03 -5.97 -2.46
CA ASN A 82 -13.08 -5.53 -3.84
C ASN A 82 -11.97 -4.51 -4.20
N PRO A 83 -10.70 -4.93 -4.23
CA PRO A 83 -9.58 -4.06 -4.56
C PRO A 83 -9.68 -3.48 -5.99
N PHE A 84 -10.38 -4.15 -6.91
CA PHE A 84 -10.61 -3.65 -8.27
C PHE A 84 -11.35 -2.31 -8.25
N GLN A 85 -12.45 -2.24 -7.50
CA GLN A 85 -13.27 -1.02 -7.42
C GLN A 85 -12.52 0.13 -6.78
N VAL A 86 -11.76 -0.14 -5.73
CA VAL A 86 -10.94 0.88 -5.04
C VAL A 86 -9.88 1.43 -5.99
N LEU A 87 -9.14 0.56 -6.71
CA LEU A 87 -8.14 0.97 -7.69
C LEU A 87 -8.74 1.83 -8.82
N LYS A 88 -9.95 1.49 -9.29
CA LYS A 88 -10.68 2.26 -10.30
C LYS A 88 -11.14 3.63 -9.80
N SER A 89 -11.35 3.78 -8.50
CA SER A 89 -11.84 5.01 -7.88
C SER A 89 -10.74 6.04 -7.62
N ILE A 90 -9.47 5.62 -7.63
CA ILE A 90 -8.33 6.52 -7.42
C ILE A 90 -8.24 7.51 -8.60
N ARG A 91 -8.22 8.82 -8.30
CA ARG A 91 -8.15 9.93 -9.27
C ARG A 91 -6.75 10.53 -9.42
N ALA A 92 -5.76 10.02 -8.71
CA ALA A 92 -4.39 10.52 -8.78
C ALA A 92 -3.66 10.05 -10.05
N ASN A 93 -2.63 10.80 -10.46
CA ASN A 93 -1.78 10.45 -11.61
C ASN A 93 -0.77 9.36 -11.29
N LYS A 94 -0.37 9.24 -10.01
CA LYS A 94 0.61 8.28 -9.50
C LYS A 94 0.02 7.46 -8.37
N LEU A 95 0.32 6.17 -8.37
CA LEU A 95 0.04 5.29 -7.25
C LEU A 95 1.33 4.56 -6.84
N VAL A 96 1.72 4.67 -5.58
CA VAL A 96 2.80 3.86 -4.99
C VAL A 96 2.17 2.90 -3.98
N CYS A 97 2.26 1.63 -4.25
CA CYS A 97 1.61 0.63 -3.41
C CYS A 97 2.50 -0.56 -3.11
N SER A 98 2.15 -1.29 -2.07
CA SER A 98 2.76 -2.57 -1.75
C SER A 98 1.73 -3.56 -1.24
N VAL A 99 1.93 -4.83 -1.59
CA VAL A 99 1.18 -5.97 -1.05
C VAL A 99 2.14 -7.07 -0.63
N PRO A 100 1.78 -7.90 0.35
CA PRO A 100 2.49 -9.14 0.60
C PRO A 100 2.25 -10.09 -0.57
N LEU A 101 3.29 -10.81 -0.98
CA LEU A 101 3.13 -11.86 -1.97
C LEU A 101 2.83 -13.19 -1.30
N SER A 102 1.91 -13.92 -1.90
CA SER A 102 1.55 -15.29 -1.54
C SER A 102 2.79 -16.18 -1.39
N LEU A 103 2.78 -17.01 -0.36
CA LEU A 103 3.77 -18.04 -0.13
C LEU A 103 3.05 -19.39 -0.21
N TRP A 104 3.45 -20.25 -1.13
CA TRP A 104 2.79 -21.54 -1.40
C TRP A 104 2.63 -22.46 -0.17
N PHE A 105 3.42 -22.24 0.88
CA PHE A 105 3.42 -23.04 2.13
C PHE A 105 2.74 -22.31 3.31
N ALA A 106 2.29 -21.07 3.16
CA ALA A 106 1.70 -20.29 4.23
C ALA A 106 0.20 -20.13 4.03
N LYS A 107 -0.55 -20.24 5.11
CA LYS A 107 -1.97 -19.87 5.11
C LYS A 107 -2.11 -18.35 5.08
N SER A 108 -3.22 -17.86 4.54
CA SER A 108 -3.58 -16.44 4.58
C SER A 108 -3.61 -15.93 6.02
N TYR A 109 -3.18 -14.69 6.18
CA TYR A 109 -3.19 -14.02 7.48
C TYR A 109 -4.63 -13.81 7.97
N ARG A 110 -4.86 -14.14 9.23
CA ARG A 110 -6.15 -13.91 9.90
C ARG A 110 -5.93 -13.33 11.28
N ASN A 111 -6.70 -12.27 11.58
CA ASN A 111 -6.79 -11.67 12.89
C ASN A 111 -8.15 -12.04 13.52
N ALA A 112 -8.15 -12.79 14.64
CA ALA A 112 -9.37 -13.18 15.31
C ALA A 112 -10.09 -12.01 16.02
N HIS A 113 -9.37 -10.92 16.29
CA HIS A 113 -9.87 -9.78 17.07
C HIS A 113 -10.31 -8.60 16.21
N ASP A 114 -9.82 -8.50 14.98
CA ASP A 114 -10.21 -7.47 14.03
C ASP A 114 -10.47 -8.10 12.66
N LYS A 115 -11.73 -8.12 12.25
CA LYS A 115 -12.15 -8.72 10.99
C LYS A 115 -11.61 -7.96 9.77
N ARG A 116 -11.35 -6.65 9.90
CA ARG A 116 -10.79 -5.82 8.82
C ARG A 116 -9.29 -6.05 8.63
N ASP A 117 -8.59 -6.57 9.64
CA ASP A 117 -7.18 -6.93 9.59
C ASP A 117 -6.98 -8.39 9.11
N ASN A 118 -7.83 -8.86 8.20
CA ASN A 118 -7.69 -10.16 7.54
C ASN A 118 -7.23 -9.97 6.09
N HIS A 119 -6.41 -10.90 5.59
CA HIS A 119 -6.12 -10.93 4.16
C HIS A 119 -7.22 -11.70 3.44
N PHE A 120 -8.01 -10.98 2.65
CA PHE A 120 -8.97 -11.58 1.72
C PHE A 120 -8.30 -11.99 0.42
N HIS A 121 -7.15 -11.37 0.09
CA HIS A 121 -6.34 -11.70 -1.07
C HIS A 121 -4.90 -12.00 -0.65
N GLU A 122 -4.40 -13.16 -1.10
CA GLU A 122 -2.99 -13.53 -1.04
C GLU A 122 -2.46 -13.47 -2.47
N PHE A 123 -1.98 -12.29 -2.88
CA PHE A 123 -1.59 -12.05 -4.27
C PHE A 123 -0.34 -12.82 -4.67
N GLU A 124 -0.39 -13.51 -5.80
CA GLU A 124 0.79 -13.77 -6.60
C GLU A 124 1.17 -12.51 -7.41
N ASP A 125 2.43 -12.40 -7.80
CA ASP A 125 2.91 -11.22 -8.53
C ASP A 125 2.12 -10.95 -9.81
N TRP A 126 1.88 -12.00 -10.62
CA TRP A 126 1.13 -11.87 -11.88
C TRP A 126 -0.34 -11.46 -11.66
N GLN A 127 -0.97 -11.92 -10.57
CA GLN A 127 -2.35 -11.55 -10.23
C GLN A 127 -2.45 -10.05 -9.91
N PHE A 128 -1.53 -9.56 -9.08
CA PHE A 128 -1.53 -8.14 -8.72
C PHE A 128 -1.17 -7.24 -9.92
N ARG A 129 -0.26 -7.69 -10.80
CA ARG A 129 0.02 -6.99 -12.07
C ARG A 129 -1.24 -6.89 -12.93
N LEU A 130 -1.92 -8.01 -13.16
CA LEU A 130 -3.13 -8.05 -13.96
C LEU A 130 -4.23 -7.17 -13.38
N LEU A 131 -4.40 -7.15 -12.05
CA LEU A 131 -5.35 -6.28 -11.35
C LEU A 131 -5.07 -4.80 -11.64
N LEU A 132 -3.81 -4.39 -11.55
CA LEU A 132 -3.38 -3.02 -11.84
C LEU A 132 -3.63 -2.65 -13.31
N GLU A 133 -3.22 -3.49 -14.24
CA GLU A 133 -3.43 -3.28 -15.68
C GLU A 133 -4.93 -3.18 -16.03
N LYS A 134 -5.76 -4.07 -15.49
CA LYS A 134 -7.22 -4.07 -15.71
C LYS A 134 -7.93 -2.85 -15.12
N THR A 135 -7.33 -2.22 -14.12
CA THR A 135 -7.83 -0.97 -13.54
C THR A 135 -7.28 0.29 -14.21
N GLY A 136 -6.44 0.13 -15.23
CA GLY A 136 -5.91 1.23 -16.07
C GLY A 136 -4.52 1.73 -15.65
N TRP A 137 -3.87 1.08 -14.69
CA TRP A 137 -2.55 1.47 -14.21
C TRP A 137 -1.43 0.85 -15.03
N LYS A 138 -0.41 1.65 -15.38
CA LYS A 138 0.82 1.18 -16.02
C LYS A 138 1.94 1.09 -14.99
N ILE A 139 2.52 -0.09 -14.81
CA ILE A 139 3.63 -0.31 -13.88
C ILE A 139 4.91 0.28 -14.49
N ILE A 140 5.55 1.21 -13.78
CA ILE A 140 6.79 1.86 -14.21
C ILE A 140 8.00 1.20 -13.54
N GLU A 141 7.91 0.94 -12.25
CA GLU A 141 8.97 0.26 -11.51
C GLU A 141 8.37 -0.65 -10.45
N GLU A 142 9.08 -1.73 -10.16
CA GLU A 142 8.75 -2.62 -9.04
C GLU A 142 10.01 -3.04 -8.30
N LYS A 143 9.85 -3.31 -7.02
CA LYS A 143 10.89 -3.84 -6.15
C LYS A 143 10.36 -4.95 -5.27
N LYS A 144 10.92 -6.13 -5.41
CA LYS A 144 10.63 -7.27 -4.53
C LYS A 144 11.68 -7.37 -3.43
N PHE A 145 11.25 -7.59 -2.21
CA PHE A 145 12.15 -7.81 -1.10
C PHE A 145 11.55 -8.74 -0.05
N THR A 146 12.40 -9.29 0.79
CA THR A 146 11.97 -10.11 1.91
C THR A 146 12.05 -9.31 3.21
N ASN A 147 10.97 -9.34 3.98
CA ASN A 147 10.98 -8.81 5.33
C ASN A 147 11.52 -9.89 6.27
N PRO A 148 12.63 -9.64 7.01
CA PRO A 148 13.17 -10.64 7.92
C PRO A 148 12.27 -10.72 9.17
N VAL A 149 11.34 -11.65 9.18
CA VAL A 149 10.72 -12.13 10.42
C VAL A 149 11.51 -13.35 10.89
N LYS A 150 11.76 -13.47 12.19
CA LYS A 150 12.69 -14.48 12.77
C LYS A 150 12.44 -15.95 12.38
N LYS A 151 11.30 -16.29 11.77
CA LYS A 151 10.99 -17.66 11.32
C LYS A 151 10.35 -17.78 9.92
N ASN A 152 9.75 -16.73 9.35
CA ASN A 152 9.10 -16.82 8.03
C ASN A 152 9.47 -15.58 7.20
N ARG A 153 10.02 -15.80 6.00
CA ARG A 153 10.37 -14.73 5.07
C ARG A 153 9.13 -14.35 4.27
N ILE A 154 8.45 -13.27 4.65
CA ILE A 154 7.38 -12.70 3.85
C ILE A 154 8.00 -11.92 2.69
N LYS A 155 7.63 -12.28 1.45
CA LYS A 155 7.98 -11.49 0.27
C LYS A 155 6.98 -10.36 0.14
N THR A 156 7.46 -9.15 -0.03
CA THR A 156 6.65 -7.95 -0.29
C THR A 156 7.08 -7.35 -1.62
N ILE A 157 6.14 -6.91 -2.41
CA ILE A 157 6.38 -6.18 -3.66
C ILE A 157 5.94 -4.73 -3.52
N PHE A 158 6.78 -3.80 -3.97
CA PHE A 158 6.40 -2.41 -4.22
C PHE A 158 6.20 -2.18 -5.70
N LYS A 159 5.22 -1.37 -6.04
CA LYS A 159 5.01 -0.92 -7.41
C LYS A 159 4.78 0.59 -7.42
N THR A 160 5.44 1.27 -8.34
CA THR A 160 5.10 2.63 -8.76
C THR A 160 4.37 2.54 -10.08
N ILE A 161 3.24 3.21 -10.16
CA ILE A 161 2.30 3.07 -11.25
C ILE A 161 1.78 4.44 -11.65
N TYR A 162 1.58 4.64 -12.95
CA TYR A 162 0.96 5.83 -13.53
C TYR A 162 -0.30 5.44 -14.30
N GLN A 163 -1.25 6.35 -14.29
CA GLN A 163 -2.45 6.26 -15.10
C GLN A 163 -2.21 6.81 -16.50
#